data_597019ddac8e9a7f27f0b331c5f86051
#
_entry.id   597019ddac8e9a7f27f0b331c5f86051
#
_cell.length_a   1.000
_cell.length_b   1.000
_cell.length_c   1.000
_cell.angle_alpha   90.00
_cell.angle_beta   90.00
_cell.angle_gamma   90.00
#
_symmetry.space_group_name_H-M   'P 1'
#
loop_
_entity.id
_entity.type
_entity.pdbx_description
1 polymer ?
#
loop_
_entity_poly.entity_id
_entity_poly.type
_entity_poly.pdbx_seq_one_letter_code
_entity_poly.pdbx_strand_id
1 'polypeptide(L)'
;WGEMAAQLAESAGKPELYDYVKDADRKGVSPGSEALKNLFDACAPCLVLMDELVAYAKKLYGVSGLPAGSFDNFITFIQEITEAARASKNSLVVASIPESEREIGGESGQLALETIEHTFGRMEAIWKPVAANEGFEVVRRRLFLDCKDPEARNRVCTRFSQMYAENPADFPLEAKEVEY
;
A
#
# COMPACT_ATOMS: atom_id res chain seq x y z
N TRP A 1 -2.82 6.75 14.18
CA TRP A 1 -4.19 7.34 14.07
C TRP A 1 -4.21 8.80 14.48
N GLY A 2 -3.53 9.20 15.54
CA GLY A 2 -3.55 10.59 16.01
C GLY A 2 -3.07 11.58 14.96
N GLU A 3 -1.91 11.33 14.35
CA GLU A 3 -1.36 12.18 13.29
C GLU A 3 -2.28 12.25 12.06
N MET A 4 -2.82 11.10 11.62
CA MET A 4 -3.79 11.05 10.53
C MET A 4 -5.02 11.94 10.83
N ALA A 5 -5.56 11.82 12.03
CA ALA A 5 -6.73 12.60 12.43
C ALA A 5 -6.42 14.11 12.54
N ALA A 6 -5.23 14.46 13.03
CA ALA A 6 -4.78 15.85 13.09
C ALA A 6 -4.65 16.44 11.67
N GLN A 7 -4.03 15.72 10.73
CA GLN A 7 -3.89 16.16 9.34
C GLN A 7 -5.24 16.30 8.64
N LEU A 8 -6.19 15.38 8.87
CA LEU A 8 -7.54 15.49 8.32
C LEU A 8 -8.28 16.71 8.88
N ALA A 9 -8.22 16.92 10.19
CA ALA A 9 -8.86 18.05 10.86
C ALA A 9 -8.29 19.38 10.35
N GLU A 10 -6.98 19.48 10.21
CA GLU A 10 -6.29 20.66 9.67
C GLU A 10 -6.68 20.91 8.21
N SER A 11 -6.68 19.85 7.36
CA SER A 11 -7.07 19.96 5.96
C SER A 11 -8.52 20.39 5.77
N ALA A 12 -9.40 20.01 6.70
CA ALA A 12 -10.80 20.45 6.74
C ALA A 12 -10.97 21.87 7.30
N GLY A 13 -9.90 22.51 7.78
CA GLY A 13 -9.96 23.82 8.45
C GLY A 13 -10.65 23.80 9.82
N LYS A 14 -10.71 22.63 10.47
CA LYS A 14 -11.43 22.38 11.72
C LYS A 14 -10.56 21.55 12.68
N PRO A 15 -9.49 22.13 13.25
CA PRO A 15 -8.55 21.40 14.10
C PRO A 15 -9.18 20.74 15.32
N GLU A 16 -10.32 21.23 15.80
CA GLU A 16 -11.11 20.66 16.90
C GLU A 16 -11.61 19.23 16.60
N LEU A 17 -11.71 18.81 15.35
CA LEU A 17 -12.13 17.48 14.97
C LEU A 17 -11.17 16.37 15.42
N TYR A 18 -9.91 16.72 15.72
CA TYR A 18 -8.97 15.81 16.37
C TYR A 18 -9.51 15.28 17.71
N ASP A 19 -10.39 16.00 18.38
CA ASP A 19 -10.96 15.60 19.67
C ASP A 19 -11.74 14.27 19.58
N TYR A 20 -12.19 13.85 18.36
CA TYR A 20 -12.80 12.52 18.18
C TYR A 20 -11.88 11.35 18.55
N VAL A 21 -10.55 11.51 18.39
CA VAL A 21 -9.58 10.43 18.62
C VAL A 21 -8.59 10.74 19.75
N LYS A 22 -8.58 11.94 20.27
CA LYS A 22 -7.58 12.48 21.21
C LYS A 22 -7.34 11.62 22.45
N ASP A 23 -8.40 11.10 23.08
CA ASP A 23 -8.27 10.30 24.29
C ASP A 23 -7.69 8.91 24.00
N ALA A 24 -8.06 8.33 22.87
CA ALA A 24 -7.51 7.06 22.39
C ALA A 24 -6.04 7.23 22.00
N ASP A 25 -5.72 8.32 21.32
CA ASP A 25 -4.36 8.64 20.90
C ASP A 25 -3.43 8.81 22.11
N ARG A 26 -3.84 9.56 23.12
CA ARG A 26 -3.08 9.73 24.36
C ARG A 26 -2.85 8.43 25.14
N LYS A 27 -3.76 7.47 25.02
CA LYS A 27 -3.67 6.16 25.67
C LYS A 27 -2.91 5.13 24.82
N GLY A 28 -2.57 5.44 23.58
CA GLY A 28 -1.95 4.50 22.65
C GLY A 28 -2.88 3.32 22.27
N VAL A 29 -4.21 3.53 22.29
CA VAL A 29 -5.21 2.52 21.91
C VAL A 29 -5.97 2.96 20.67
N SER A 30 -6.48 2.00 19.88
CA SER A 30 -7.27 2.32 18.70
C SER A 30 -8.56 3.07 19.07
N PRO A 31 -8.96 4.10 18.28
CA PRO A 31 -10.08 4.98 18.65
C PRO A 31 -11.48 4.39 18.48
N GLY A 32 -11.60 3.26 17.78
CA GLY A 32 -12.88 2.66 17.43
C GLY A 32 -13.45 3.14 16.09
N SER A 33 -14.14 2.24 15.39
CA SER A 33 -14.69 2.52 14.06
C SER A 33 -15.73 3.65 14.06
N GLU A 34 -16.48 3.82 15.15
CA GLU A 34 -17.46 4.92 15.26
C GLU A 34 -16.80 6.30 15.36
N ALA A 35 -15.72 6.43 16.17
CA ALA A 35 -14.98 7.69 16.29
C ALA A 35 -14.33 8.07 14.96
N LEU A 36 -13.73 7.09 14.26
CA LEU A 36 -13.15 7.29 12.93
C LEU A 36 -14.21 7.67 11.89
N LYS A 37 -15.36 7.01 11.91
CA LYS A 37 -16.49 7.35 11.03
C LYS A 37 -16.96 8.79 11.25
N ASN A 38 -17.14 9.20 12.51
CA ASN A 38 -17.56 10.56 12.84
C ASN A 38 -16.53 11.59 12.38
N LEU A 39 -15.24 11.30 12.53
CA LEU A 39 -14.16 12.13 11.98
C LEU A 39 -14.26 12.24 10.46
N PHE A 40 -14.41 11.12 9.75
CA PHE A 40 -14.52 11.10 8.29
C PHE A 40 -15.73 11.88 7.80
N ASP A 41 -16.89 11.66 8.39
CA ASP A 41 -18.12 12.37 8.02
C ASP A 41 -18.01 13.89 8.27
N ALA A 42 -17.31 14.30 9.32
CA ALA A 42 -17.08 15.71 9.64
C ALA A 42 -16.03 16.39 8.72
N CYS A 43 -15.08 15.61 8.21
CA CYS A 43 -14.05 16.04 7.25
C CYS A 43 -14.45 15.83 5.78
N ALA A 44 -15.61 15.24 5.51
CA ALA A 44 -16.02 14.85 4.17
C ALA A 44 -16.18 16.05 3.20
N PRO A 45 -15.81 15.90 1.90
CA PRO A 45 -15.20 14.72 1.31
C PRO A 45 -13.72 14.61 1.71
N CYS A 46 -13.26 13.39 2.06
CA CYS A 46 -11.87 13.19 2.47
C CYS A 46 -11.23 11.94 1.85
N LEU A 47 -9.91 12.03 1.68
CA LEU A 47 -9.05 10.95 1.18
C LEU A 47 -7.92 10.72 2.19
N VAL A 48 -7.79 9.47 2.66
CA VAL A 48 -6.68 9.02 3.50
C VAL A 48 -5.76 8.14 2.66
N LEU A 49 -4.50 8.54 2.54
CA LEU A 49 -3.47 7.77 1.86
C LEU A 49 -2.50 7.23 2.91
N MET A 50 -2.32 5.91 2.94
CA MET A 50 -1.40 5.24 3.85
C MET A 50 -0.36 4.48 3.03
N ASP A 51 0.90 4.81 3.24
CA ASP A 51 2.03 4.16 2.57
C ASP A 51 2.88 3.40 3.58
N GLU A 52 3.52 2.33 3.11
CA GLU A 52 4.44 1.50 3.89
C GLU A 52 3.85 0.93 5.21
N LEU A 53 2.57 0.57 5.24
CA LEU A 53 1.91 0.03 6.44
C LEU A 53 2.61 -1.18 7.03
N VAL A 54 3.09 -2.10 6.18
CA VAL A 54 3.77 -3.32 6.62
C VAL A 54 5.12 -3.00 7.25
N ALA A 55 5.87 -2.05 6.69
CA ALA A 55 7.14 -1.59 7.27
C ALA A 55 6.93 -0.94 8.64
N TYR A 56 5.84 -0.21 8.81
CA TYR A 56 5.45 0.36 10.10
C TYR A 56 5.06 -0.74 11.11
N ALA A 57 4.19 -1.67 10.73
CA ALA A 57 3.76 -2.79 11.56
C ALA A 57 4.94 -3.64 12.05
N LYS A 58 5.91 -3.90 11.17
CA LYS A 58 7.14 -4.62 11.52
C LYS A 58 7.93 -3.95 12.65
N LYS A 59 7.97 -2.62 12.70
CA LYS A 59 8.65 -1.88 13.77
C LYS A 59 7.95 -2.01 15.13
N LEU A 60 6.66 -2.29 15.14
CA LEU A 60 5.87 -2.48 16.37
C LEU A 60 5.92 -3.92 16.88
N TYR A 61 6.22 -4.88 16.00
CA TYR A 61 6.17 -6.30 16.35
C TYR A 61 7.18 -6.67 17.42
N GLY A 62 6.71 -7.31 18.50
CA GLY A 62 7.53 -7.73 19.63
C GLY A 62 8.05 -6.60 20.52
N VAL A 63 7.65 -5.36 20.26
CA VAL A 63 8.03 -4.20 21.10
C VAL A 63 6.86 -3.80 21.99
N SER A 64 7.16 -3.58 23.27
CA SER A 64 6.17 -3.14 24.29
C SER A 64 6.49 -1.73 24.79
N GLY A 65 5.47 -1.06 25.34
CA GLY A 65 5.62 0.24 25.97
C GLY A 65 5.84 1.42 25.02
N LEU A 66 5.52 1.25 23.74
CA LEU A 66 5.57 2.34 22.77
C LEU A 66 4.43 3.34 22.99
N PRO A 67 4.70 4.65 22.98
CA PRO A 67 3.66 5.68 23.07
C PRO A 67 2.61 5.59 21.96
N ALA A 68 3.02 5.10 20.79
CA ALA A 68 2.17 4.90 19.62
C ALA A 68 1.27 3.66 19.71
N GLY A 69 1.28 2.92 20.82
CA GLY A 69 0.55 1.66 20.99
C GLY A 69 1.33 0.42 20.56
N SER A 70 0.68 -0.73 20.62
CA SER A 70 1.25 -2.03 20.27
C SER A 70 0.95 -2.43 18.83
N PHE A 71 1.59 -3.52 18.37
CA PHE A 71 1.24 -4.16 17.11
C PHE A 71 -0.26 -4.54 17.05
N ASP A 72 -0.81 -5.13 18.11
CA ASP A 72 -2.22 -5.53 18.16
C ASP A 72 -3.17 -4.33 18.06
N ASN A 73 -2.84 -3.21 18.72
CA ASN A 73 -3.59 -1.97 18.58
C ASN A 73 -3.53 -1.42 17.15
N PHE A 74 -2.40 -1.56 16.49
CA PHE A 74 -2.28 -1.14 15.09
C PHE A 74 -3.15 -2.02 14.16
N ILE A 75 -3.14 -3.33 14.33
CA ILE A 75 -4.01 -4.24 13.55
C ILE A 75 -5.49 -3.94 13.81
N THR A 76 -5.86 -3.69 15.07
CA THR A 76 -7.21 -3.26 15.44
C THR A 76 -7.59 -1.95 14.73
N PHE A 77 -6.67 -0.97 14.71
CA PHE A 77 -6.87 0.28 13.99
C PHE A 77 -7.08 0.07 12.47
N ILE A 78 -6.32 -0.83 11.84
CA ILE A 78 -6.51 -1.16 10.41
C ILE A 78 -7.90 -1.72 10.16
N GLN A 79 -8.40 -2.59 11.02
CA GLN A 79 -9.77 -3.07 10.91
C GLN A 79 -10.80 -1.94 11.09
N GLU A 80 -10.66 -1.16 12.15
CA GLU A 80 -11.59 -0.07 12.47
C GLU A 80 -11.65 1.01 11.41
N ILE A 81 -10.51 1.37 10.80
CA ILE A 81 -10.48 2.38 9.73
C ILE A 81 -11.16 1.87 8.44
N THR A 82 -11.03 0.59 8.12
CA THR A 82 -11.73 0.00 6.96
C THR A 82 -13.23 -0.03 7.18
N GLU A 83 -13.68 -0.37 8.39
CA GLU A 83 -15.09 -0.34 8.79
C GLU A 83 -15.66 1.10 8.74
N ALA A 84 -14.90 2.07 9.26
CA ALA A 84 -15.27 3.48 9.26
C ALA A 84 -15.39 4.03 7.83
N ALA A 85 -14.43 3.73 6.96
CA ALA A 85 -14.45 4.15 5.57
C ALA A 85 -15.66 3.60 4.82
N ARG A 86 -16.01 2.32 5.05
CA ARG A 86 -17.18 1.68 4.47
C ARG A 86 -18.49 2.29 4.96
N ALA A 87 -18.55 2.68 6.23
CA ALA A 87 -19.74 3.26 6.84
C ALA A 87 -19.91 4.75 6.53
N SER A 88 -18.87 5.44 6.13
CA SER A 88 -18.88 6.84 5.70
C SER A 88 -19.27 6.95 4.23
N LYS A 89 -20.00 8.01 3.86
CA LYS A 89 -20.53 8.17 2.50
C LYS A 89 -19.56 8.82 1.52
N ASN A 90 -18.67 9.67 2.01
CA ASN A 90 -17.80 10.53 1.19
C ASN A 90 -16.34 10.48 1.69
N SER A 91 -15.88 9.31 2.08
CA SER A 91 -14.48 9.06 2.43
C SER A 91 -13.91 7.93 1.60
N LEU A 92 -12.61 8.01 1.33
CA LEU A 92 -11.83 6.97 0.68
C LEU A 92 -10.55 6.75 1.46
N VAL A 93 -10.25 5.50 1.78
CA VAL A 93 -8.97 5.08 2.36
C VAL A 93 -8.24 4.24 1.34
N VAL A 94 -7.01 4.62 1.03
CA VAL A 94 -6.12 3.90 0.11
C VAL A 94 -4.84 3.56 0.86
N ALA A 95 -4.46 2.30 0.83
CA ALA A 95 -3.23 1.82 1.45
C ALA A 95 -2.36 1.10 0.43
N SER A 96 -1.05 1.36 0.44
CA SER A 96 -0.09 0.55 -0.31
C SER A 96 0.30 -0.69 0.49
N ILE A 97 0.24 -1.84 -0.18
CA ILE A 97 0.67 -3.12 0.38
C ILE A 97 1.65 -3.75 -0.61
N PRO A 98 2.86 -4.15 -0.18
CA PRO A 98 3.84 -4.80 -1.04
C PRO A 98 3.29 -6.13 -1.56
N GLU A 99 3.57 -6.46 -2.82
CA GLU A 99 3.09 -7.70 -3.45
C GLU A 99 3.89 -8.94 -3.01
N SER A 100 5.10 -8.77 -2.48
CA SER A 100 5.96 -9.90 -2.13
C SER A 100 6.58 -9.79 -0.75
N GLU A 101 6.67 -10.92 -0.08
CA GLU A 101 7.39 -11.11 1.18
C GLU A 101 8.88 -10.75 1.09
N ARG A 102 9.47 -10.83 -0.12
CA ARG A 102 10.89 -10.50 -0.37
C ARG A 102 11.21 -9.03 -0.12
N GLU A 103 10.25 -8.15 -0.32
CA GLU A 103 10.42 -6.71 -0.08
C GLU A 103 10.44 -6.37 1.41
N ILE A 104 9.83 -7.21 2.22
CA ILE A 104 9.60 -6.91 3.63
C ILE A 104 10.67 -7.51 4.53
N GLY A 105 11.20 -8.68 4.18
CA GLY A 105 12.27 -9.40 4.87
C GLY A 105 11.98 -9.76 6.33
N GLY A 106 12.29 -11.02 6.69
CA GLY A 106 12.20 -11.54 8.05
C GLY A 106 10.78 -12.00 8.47
N GLU A 107 10.74 -12.89 9.46
CA GLU A 107 9.53 -13.53 9.98
C GLU A 107 8.48 -12.52 10.50
N SER A 108 8.92 -11.47 11.20
CA SER A 108 8.03 -10.42 11.70
C SER A 108 7.37 -9.60 10.59
N GLY A 109 8.07 -9.40 9.47
CA GLY A 109 7.52 -8.71 8.32
C GLY A 109 6.49 -9.56 7.59
N GLN A 110 6.74 -10.86 7.46
CA GLN A 110 5.84 -11.82 6.85
C GLN A 110 4.52 -11.91 7.64
N LEU A 111 4.60 -12.07 8.96
CA LEU A 111 3.41 -12.10 9.83
C LEU A 111 2.62 -10.80 9.76
N ALA A 112 3.31 -9.64 9.70
CA ALA A 112 2.65 -8.35 9.57
C ALA A 112 1.91 -8.23 8.22
N LEU A 113 2.54 -8.67 7.12
CA LEU A 113 1.91 -8.68 5.79
C LEU A 113 0.65 -9.56 5.78
N GLU A 114 0.77 -10.82 6.16
CA GLU A 114 -0.35 -11.77 6.20
C GLU A 114 -1.52 -11.24 7.04
N THR A 115 -1.21 -10.64 8.20
CA THR A 115 -2.25 -10.10 9.09
C THR A 115 -2.95 -8.90 8.47
N ILE A 116 -2.19 -8.00 7.83
CA ILE A 116 -2.74 -6.82 7.15
C ILE A 116 -3.56 -7.24 5.93
N GLU A 117 -3.05 -8.13 5.08
CA GLU A 117 -3.77 -8.66 3.91
C GLU A 117 -5.08 -9.35 4.32
N HIS A 118 -5.04 -10.17 5.37
CA HIS A 118 -6.25 -10.82 5.89
C HIS A 118 -7.28 -9.82 6.42
N THR A 119 -6.82 -8.72 7.00
CA THR A 119 -7.72 -7.68 7.54
C THR A 119 -8.35 -6.86 6.43
N PHE A 120 -7.58 -6.44 5.44
CA PHE A 120 -8.08 -5.74 4.26
C PHE A 120 -8.91 -6.64 3.34
N GLY A 121 -8.50 -7.88 3.09
CA GLY A 121 -9.10 -8.79 2.11
C GLY A 121 -10.58 -9.14 2.32
N ARG A 122 -11.18 -8.66 3.40
CA ARG A 122 -12.62 -8.78 3.66
C ARG A 122 -13.46 -7.62 3.16
N MET A 123 -12.85 -6.47 2.88
CA MET A 123 -13.59 -5.20 2.75
C MET A 123 -13.15 -4.32 1.59
N GLU A 124 -12.24 -4.78 0.73
CA GLU A 124 -11.54 -3.94 -0.24
C GLU A 124 -11.79 -4.31 -1.70
N ALA A 125 -11.48 -3.35 -2.57
CA ALA A 125 -11.16 -3.61 -3.95
C ALA A 125 -9.64 -3.50 -4.14
N ILE A 126 -8.99 -4.61 -4.51
CA ILE A 126 -7.58 -4.59 -4.87
C ILE A 126 -7.43 -3.87 -6.21
N TRP A 127 -6.63 -2.81 -6.22
CA TRP A 127 -6.31 -2.09 -7.43
C TRP A 127 -4.82 -2.22 -7.73
N LYS A 128 -4.51 -2.78 -8.89
CA LYS A 128 -3.15 -2.84 -9.42
C LYS A 128 -2.99 -1.74 -10.45
N PRO A 129 -2.22 -0.66 -10.14
CA PRO A 129 -2.10 0.51 -11.01
C PRO A 129 -1.41 0.21 -12.35
N VAL A 130 -0.62 -0.86 -12.39
CA VAL A 130 0.14 -1.27 -13.56
C VAL A 130 -0.01 -2.78 -13.73
N ALA A 131 -0.41 -3.23 -14.91
CA ALA A 131 -0.38 -4.65 -15.24
C ALA A 131 1.09 -5.13 -15.36
N ALA A 132 1.35 -6.41 -15.13
CA ALA A 132 2.72 -6.95 -15.11
C ALA A 132 3.50 -6.65 -16.41
N ASN A 133 2.84 -6.70 -17.57
CA ASN A 133 3.41 -6.38 -18.87
C ASN A 133 3.65 -4.88 -19.10
N GLU A 134 2.91 -4.00 -18.44
CA GLU A 134 3.09 -2.54 -18.53
C GLU A 134 4.30 -2.04 -17.72
N GLY A 135 4.80 -2.83 -16.77
CA GLY A 135 5.98 -2.49 -15.97
C GLY A 135 7.21 -2.22 -16.84
N PHE A 136 7.40 -2.99 -17.90
CA PHE A 136 8.49 -2.78 -18.85
C PHE A 136 8.39 -1.43 -19.59
N GLU A 137 7.18 -1.03 -19.96
CA GLU A 137 6.97 0.27 -20.61
C GLU A 137 7.22 1.45 -19.66
N VAL A 138 6.87 1.30 -18.37
CA VAL A 138 7.19 2.29 -17.33
C VAL A 138 8.71 2.43 -17.18
N VAL A 139 9.43 1.29 -17.08
CA VAL A 139 10.91 1.27 -17.01
C VAL A 139 11.52 1.91 -18.25
N ARG A 140 11.04 1.54 -19.44
CA ARG A 140 11.50 2.11 -20.70
C ARG A 140 11.36 3.62 -20.70
N ARG A 141 10.21 4.17 -20.36
CA ARG A 141 9.95 5.63 -20.36
C ARG A 141 10.73 6.39 -19.30
N ARG A 142 11.02 5.73 -18.19
CA ARG A 142 11.76 6.35 -17.06
C ARG A 142 13.27 6.39 -17.26
N LEU A 143 13.82 5.35 -17.88
CA LEU A 143 15.27 5.14 -17.96
C LEU A 143 15.85 5.40 -19.34
N PHE A 144 15.05 5.38 -20.40
CA PHE A 144 15.55 5.46 -21.77
C PHE A 144 14.86 6.56 -22.57
N LEU A 145 15.62 7.20 -23.43
CA LEU A 145 15.10 8.07 -24.48
C LEU A 145 14.54 7.20 -25.63
N ASP A 146 13.71 7.80 -26.48
CA ASP A 146 13.19 7.10 -27.65
C ASP A 146 14.31 6.63 -28.58
N CYS A 147 14.14 5.42 -29.10
CA CYS A 147 15.12 4.83 -29.99
C CYS A 147 15.16 5.60 -31.31
N LYS A 148 16.36 6.07 -31.68
CA LYS A 148 16.56 6.86 -32.90
C LYS A 148 16.50 6.03 -34.18
N ASP A 149 16.73 4.71 -34.10
CA ASP A 149 16.67 3.77 -35.23
C ASP A 149 15.74 2.60 -34.89
N PRO A 150 14.44 2.71 -35.20
CA PRO A 150 13.47 1.64 -34.93
C PRO A 150 13.78 0.32 -35.67
N GLU A 151 14.40 0.38 -36.86
CA GLU A 151 14.75 -0.85 -37.60
C GLU A 151 15.89 -1.60 -36.90
N ALA A 152 16.93 -0.90 -36.45
CA ALA A 152 18.01 -1.50 -35.67
C ALA A 152 17.47 -2.09 -34.38
N ARG A 153 16.59 -1.36 -33.63
CA ARG A 153 15.93 -1.88 -32.45
C ARG A 153 15.20 -3.19 -32.75
N ASN A 154 14.36 -3.22 -33.78
CA ASN A 154 13.58 -4.41 -34.10
C ASN A 154 14.47 -5.61 -34.46
N ARG A 155 15.58 -5.38 -35.21
CA ARG A 155 16.55 -6.44 -35.49
C ARG A 155 17.19 -7.01 -34.24
N VAL A 156 17.55 -6.14 -33.27
CA VAL A 156 18.13 -6.56 -31.99
C VAL A 156 17.11 -7.35 -31.18
N CYS A 157 15.88 -6.82 -31.01
CA CYS A 157 14.81 -7.50 -30.27
C CYS A 157 14.53 -8.89 -30.87
N THR A 158 14.38 -9.00 -32.19
CA THR A 158 14.15 -10.29 -32.87
C THR A 158 15.28 -11.29 -32.56
N ARG A 159 16.54 -10.84 -32.57
CA ARG A 159 17.69 -11.71 -32.27
C ARG A 159 17.68 -12.19 -30.82
N PHE A 160 17.39 -11.32 -29.87
CA PHE A 160 17.29 -11.72 -28.46
C PHE A 160 16.11 -12.65 -28.22
N SER A 161 14.96 -12.38 -28.81
CA SER A 161 13.79 -13.26 -28.72
C SER A 161 14.08 -14.66 -29.26
N GLN A 162 14.77 -14.78 -30.40
CA GLN A 162 15.22 -16.05 -30.93
C GLN A 162 16.20 -16.77 -29.98
N MET A 163 17.18 -16.05 -29.44
CA MET A 163 18.14 -16.61 -28.49
C MET A 163 17.44 -17.17 -27.25
N TYR A 164 16.46 -16.46 -26.71
CA TYR A 164 15.69 -16.93 -25.54
C TYR A 164 14.88 -18.19 -25.87
N ALA A 165 14.26 -18.22 -27.05
CA ALA A 165 13.50 -19.39 -27.52
C ALA A 165 14.37 -20.63 -27.76
N GLU A 166 15.59 -20.43 -28.25
CA GLU A 166 16.54 -21.51 -28.53
C GLU A 166 17.22 -22.07 -27.26
N ASN A 167 17.29 -21.26 -26.17
CA ASN A 167 17.98 -21.62 -24.93
C ASN A 167 17.08 -21.47 -23.69
N PRO A 168 15.92 -22.15 -23.64
CA PRO A 168 14.93 -21.92 -22.61
C PRO A 168 15.36 -22.35 -21.20
N ALA A 169 16.43 -23.13 -21.06
CA ALA A 169 16.97 -23.54 -19.77
C ALA A 169 17.89 -22.51 -19.12
N ASP A 170 18.44 -21.59 -19.93
CA ASP A 170 19.41 -20.61 -19.47
C ASP A 170 18.78 -19.28 -19.05
N PHE A 171 17.48 -19.11 -19.28
CA PHE A 171 16.76 -17.87 -19.03
C PHE A 171 15.52 -18.09 -18.15
N PRO A 172 15.10 -17.08 -17.35
CA PRO A 172 13.87 -17.12 -16.57
C PRO A 172 12.63 -17.36 -17.44
N LEU A 173 11.56 -17.90 -16.81
CA LEU A 173 10.31 -18.19 -17.54
C LEU A 173 9.70 -16.95 -18.19
N GLU A 174 9.85 -15.80 -17.57
CA GLU A 174 9.36 -14.50 -18.04
C GLU A 174 9.99 -14.09 -19.39
N ALA A 175 11.20 -14.55 -19.68
CA ALA A 175 11.86 -14.29 -20.97
C ALA A 175 11.18 -14.98 -22.15
N LYS A 176 10.29 -15.95 -21.91
CA LYS A 176 9.54 -16.69 -22.94
C LYS A 176 8.23 -16.00 -23.34
N GLU A 177 7.73 -15.11 -22.48
CA GLU A 177 6.41 -14.49 -22.62
C GLU A 177 6.47 -13.09 -23.25
N VAL A 178 7.67 -12.58 -23.51
CA VAL A 178 7.84 -11.22 -24.02
C VAL A 178 7.70 -11.23 -25.56
N GLU A 179 6.57 -10.77 -26.04
CA GLU A 179 6.41 -10.35 -27.45
C GLU A 179 7.11 -8.99 -27.64
N TYR A 180 8.20 -8.98 -28.42
CA TYR A 180 8.96 -7.77 -28.76
C TYR A 180 8.48 -7.16 -30.08
#